data_0676586b41a7340f99b817551a8597b1
#
_entry.id   0676586b41a7340f99b817551a8597b1
#
_cell.length_a   1.000
_cell.length_b   1.000
_cell.length_c   1.000
_cell.angle_alpha   90.00
_cell.angle_beta   90.00
_cell.angle_gamma   90.00
#
_symmetry.space_group_name_H-M   'P 1'
#
loop_
_entity.id
_entity.type
_entity.pdbx_description
1 polymer ?
#
loop_
_entity_poly.entity_id
_entity_poly.type
_entity_poly.pdbx_seq_one_letter_code
_entity_poly.pdbx_strand_id
1 'polypeptide(L)'
;MCQSHVRQFRQRTGNPGVGQFLSDPRVIPLPPFDPCAVAACARAADGACGFCNTHYQRWRVATRIDHDLDAGQWRQAEPAVAEDGQVSLHGLAPLVVVQVLFGIWQRTRGGAKITDTDLRVACRELVRQQVTSIEECDSGRVRGKPIRKLLNALKCHVRRALADPASEQAKDTWDLPVFGHPGRLTFTGITQQWLRQGAKRWACEDLPRHRGKGATNVQAKIHALARLSESLRARPDHGDLPAALGRAGIEAFLNRLGYLESAGTISRYHRNVICRGARTVLSGIRAIGLTRPGQIAAGLPGDFVIGATDIPAGPVRGEPSRDLPPEIMTVLCANLDTLQPPEVKAAAQIAIDTGRRPEDILGLPLGCLARDKDGAAVLVYDNAKAHRLGRRLPISQATATVITGQQARVRARFPGTPPAELKLLPAARRNPDGRKPMTIDMLEGRHRKWADQLGPLRTRDGTEFDTAKIVPYAYRHIVSA
;
A
#
# COMPACT_ATOMS: atom_id res chain seq x y z
N MET A 1 43.34 17.85 -8.15
CA MET A 1 44.78 18.04 -7.78
C MET A 1 45.13 17.07 -6.66
N CYS A 2 46.30 16.38 -6.75
CA CYS A 2 46.84 15.59 -5.61
C CYS A 2 47.35 16.52 -4.49
N GLN A 3 47.60 15.97 -3.30
CA GLN A 3 48.08 16.77 -2.15
C GLN A 3 49.36 17.57 -2.45
N SER A 4 50.28 17.01 -3.24
CA SER A 4 51.49 17.69 -3.65
C SER A 4 51.19 18.94 -4.52
N HIS A 5 50.29 18.80 -5.50
CA HIS A 5 49.87 19.94 -6.31
C HIS A 5 49.03 20.97 -5.53
N VAL A 6 48.20 20.55 -4.56
CA VAL A 6 47.52 21.48 -3.65
C VAL A 6 48.50 22.29 -2.82
N ARG A 7 49.59 21.63 -2.32
CA ARG A 7 50.67 22.33 -1.59
C ARG A 7 51.40 23.33 -2.48
N GLN A 8 51.80 22.94 -3.69
CA GLN A 8 52.42 23.82 -4.67
C GLN A 8 51.51 25.01 -5.05
N PHE A 9 50.24 24.76 -5.25
CA PHE A 9 49.23 25.79 -5.52
C PHE A 9 49.14 26.83 -4.41
N ARG A 10 49.09 26.36 -3.14
CA ARG A 10 49.05 27.25 -1.95
C ARG A 10 50.32 28.05 -1.71
N GLN A 11 51.46 27.56 -2.19
CA GLN A 11 52.75 28.22 -2.04
C GLN A 11 53.05 29.26 -3.13
N ARG A 12 52.22 29.33 -4.19
CA ARG A 12 52.41 30.33 -5.25
C ARG A 12 51.89 31.69 -4.84
N THR A 13 52.78 32.66 -4.94
CA THR A 13 52.45 34.07 -4.79
C THR A 13 51.60 34.56 -5.93
N GLY A 14 50.56 35.38 -5.63
CA GLY A 14 49.66 35.94 -6.65
C GLY A 14 48.32 35.21 -6.82
N ASN A 15 48.03 34.17 -6.03
CA ASN A 15 46.80 33.41 -6.00
C ASN A 15 46.22 33.13 -7.41
N PRO A 16 46.93 32.43 -8.29
CA PRO A 16 46.47 32.11 -9.62
C PRO A 16 45.18 31.29 -9.52
N GLY A 17 44.22 31.49 -10.43
CA GLY A 17 43.07 30.60 -10.53
C GLY A 17 43.50 29.15 -10.74
N VAL A 18 42.70 28.16 -10.29
CA VAL A 18 43.01 26.73 -10.41
C VAL A 18 43.28 26.33 -11.86
N GLY A 19 42.53 26.86 -12.82
CA GLY A 19 42.74 26.63 -14.25
C GLY A 19 44.11 27.13 -14.73
N GLN A 20 44.51 28.32 -14.32
CA GLN A 20 45.82 28.89 -14.69
C GLN A 20 46.98 28.10 -14.07
N PHE A 21 46.83 27.62 -12.83
CA PHE A 21 47.82 26.75 -12.20
C PHE A 21 47.99 25.44 -12.94
N LEU A 22 46.84 24.81 -13.33
CA LEU A 22 46.89 23.52 -14.05
C LEU A 22 47.41 23.64 -15.47
N SER A 23 47.36 24.82 -16.08
CA SER A 23 47.89 25.11 -17.43
C SER A 23 49.36 25.53 -17.42
N ASP A 24 49.96 25.70 -16.25
CA ASP A 24 51.38 26.09 -16.12
C ASP A 24 52.28 24.88 -16.51
N PRO A 25 53.15 25.00 -17.56
CA PRO A 25 54.02 23.91 -18.00
C PRO A 25 54.97 23.36 -16.89
N ARG A 26 55.19 24.10 -15.84
CA ARG A 26 55.99 23.65 -14.68
C ARG A 26 55.23 22.74 -13.73
N VAL A 27 53.89 22.63 -13.91
CA VAL A 27 53.07 21.71 -13.14
C VAL A 27 52.99 20.38 -13.89
N ILE A 28 53.89 19.47 -13.56
CA ILE A 28 53.94 18.14 -14.20
C ILE A 28 52.87 17.26 -13.57
N PRO A 29 51.86 16.78 -14.31
CA PRO A 29 50.88 15.86 -13.79
C PRO A 29 51.55 14.54 -13.39
N LEU A 30 51.17 14.01 -12.21
CA LEU A 30 51.59 12.66 -11.85
C LEU A 30 50.88 11.65 -12.77
N PRO A 31 51.53 10.52 -13.09
CA PRO A 31 50.83 9.45 -13.84
C PRO A 31 49.58 9.04 -13.09
N PRO A 32 48.51 8.65 -13.80
CA PRO A 32 47.31 8.15 -13.17
C PRO A 32 47.64 6.89 -12.36
N PHE A 33 46.97 6.73 -11.23
CA PHE A 33 47.08 5.48 -10.48
C PHE A 33 46.54 4.32 -11.31
N ASP A 34 47.10 3.15 -11.16
CA ASP A 34 46.54 1.91 -11.71
C ASP A 34 45.17 1.64 -11.11
N PRO A 35 44.32 0.86 -11.79
CA PRO A 35 43.08 0.38 -11.22
C PRO A 35 43.29 -0.44 -9.96
N CYS A 36 42.36 -0.37 -9.01
CA CYS A 36 42.40 -1.19 -7.80
C CYS A 36 42.50 -2.68 -8.12
N ALA A 37 43.37 -3.41 -7.45
CA ALA A 37 43.60 -4.84 -7.67
C ALA A 37 42.40 -5.75 -7.29
N VAL A 38 41.37 -5.24 -6.58
CA VAL A 38 40.16 -5.99 -6.30
C VAL A 38 39.29 -6.01 -7.56
N ALA A 39 38.84 -7.20 -7.96
CA ALA A 39 38.03 -7.39 -9.17
C ALA A 39 36.79 -6.48 -9.20
N ALA A 40 36.51 -5.90 -10.37
CA ALA A 40 35.40 -4.97 -10.62
C ALA A 40 35.39 -3.69 -9.77
N CYS A 41 36.47 -3.36 -9.04
CA CYS A 41 36.59 -2.07 -8.35
C CYS A 41 37.07 -1.00 -9.33
N ALA A 42 36.24 -0.01 -9.62
CA ALA A 42 36.56 1.09 -10.54
C ALA A 42 37.45 2.20 -9.93
N ARG A 43 37.82 2.09 -8.66
CA ARG A 43 38.62 3.09 -7.96
C ARG A 43 40.11 2.97 -8.31
N ALA A 44 40.78 4.09 -8.29
CA ALA A 44 42.25 4.12 -8.43
C ALA A 44 42.92 3.46 -7.22
N ALA A 45 44.07 2.82 -7.45
CA ALA A 45 44.93 2.22 -6.42
C ALA A 45 45.70 3.28 -5.68
N ASP A 46 45.02 4.16 -4.98
CA ASP A 46 45.60 5.27 -4.21
C ASP A 46 46.07 4.86 -2.79
N GLY A 47 45.88 3.59 -2.43
CA GLY A 47 46.40 2.96 -1.21
C GLY A 47 47.68 2.13 -1.49
N ALA A 48 48.17 1.42 -0.46
CA ALA A 48 49.26 0.49 -0.62
C ALA A 48 48.84 -0.86 -1.21
N CYS A 49 49.78 -1.68 -1.65
CA CYS A 49 49.56 -3.05 -2.17
C CYS A 49 48.68 -3.14 -3.43
N GLY A 50 48.59 -2.08 -4.24
CA GLY A 50 47.73 -2.06 -5.43
C GLY A 50 46.26 -1.91 -5.12
N PHE A 51 45.87 -1.52 -3.93
CA PHE A 51 44.47 -1.33 -3.53
C PHE A 51 44.09 0.15 -3.51
N CYS A 52 42.82 0.45 -3.73
CA CYS A 52 42.27 1.75 -3.36
C CYS A 52 42.31 1.89 -1.81
N ASN A 53 42.27 3.12 -1.33
CA ASN A 53 42.37 3.37 0.13
C ASN A 53 41.37 2.56 0.96
N THR A 54 40.11 2.41 0.47
CA THR A 54 39.07 1.62 1.15
C THR A 54 39.45 0.14 1.26
N HIS A 55 39.90 -0.47 0.14
CA HIS A 55 40.33 -1.87 0.15
C HIS A 55 41.62 -2.06 0.94
N TYR A 56 42.54 -1.11 0.92
CA TYR A 56 43.71 -1.16 1.76
C TYR A 56 43.38 -1.19 3.27
N GLN A 57 42.41 -0.38 3.70
CA GLN A 57 41.96 -0.42 5.10
C GLN A 57 41.29 -1.76 5.46
N ARG A 58 40.47 -2.31 4.57
CA ARG A 58 39.84 -3.62 4.76
C ARG A 58 40.87 -4.75 4.79
N TRP A 59 41.86 -4.70 3.90
CA TRP A 59 42.98 -5.62 3.90
C TRP A 59 43.75 -5.59 5.21
N ARG A 60 44.09 -4.40 5.72
CA ARG A 60 44.76 -4.24 7.02
C ARG A 60 43.95 -4.82 8.18
N VAL A 61 42.62 -4.73 8.14
CA VAL A 61 41.77 -5.35 9.17
C VAL A 61 41.79 -6.86 9.03
N ALA A 62 41.65 -7.38 7.81
CA ALA A 62 41.62 -8.81 7.53
C ALA A 62 42.95 -9.48 7.96
N THR A 63 44.11 -8.91 7.62
CA THR A 63 45.41 -9.44 7.99
C THR A 63 45.76 -9.34 9.49
N ARG A 64 45.06 -8.50 10.25
CA ARG A 64 45.16 -8.49 11.71
C ARG A 64 44.43 -9.67 12.36
N ILE A 65 43.39 -10.16 11.69
CA ILE A 65 42.56 -11.28 12.18
C ILE A 65 43.18 -12.60 11.72
N ASP A 66 43.65 -12.64 10.48
CA ASP A 66 44.29 -13.81 9.87
C ASP A 66 45.66 -13.37 9.30
N HIS A 67 46.72 -13.74 9.97
CA HIS A 67 48.11 -13.36 9.60
C HIS A 67 48.61 -14.11 8.35
N ASP A 68 48.03 -15.27 8.04
CA ASP A 68 48.42 -16.12 6.91
C ASP A 68 47.54 -15.91 5.69
N LEU A 69 46.68 -14.87 5.69
CA LEU A 69 45.74 -14.55 4.63
C LEU A 69 46.47 -14.27 3.32
N ASP A 70 46.18 -15.08 2.28
CA ASP A 70 46.72 -14.87 0.94
C ASP A 70 46.07 -13.67 0.24
N ALA A 71 46.92 -12.74 -0.22
CA ALA A 71 46.47 -11.51 -0.85
C ALA A 71 45.76 -11.76 -2.20
N GLY A 72 46.13 -12.83 -2.90
CA GLY A 72 45.50 -13.20 -4.18
C GLY A 72 44.09 -13.71 -4.00
N GLN A 73 43.89 -14.62 -3.02
CA GLN A 73 42.58 -15.14 -2.66
C GLN A 73 41.68 -14.04 -2.10
N TRP A 74 42.22 -13.19 -1.23
CA TRP A 74 41.44 -12.08 -0.68
C TRP A 74 40.96 -11.11 -1.74
N ARG A 75 41.84 -10.74 -2.73
CA ARG A 75 41.44 -9.86 -3.85
C ARG A 75 40.30 -10.42 -4.69
N GLN A 76 40.25 -11.73 -4.86
CA GLN A 76 39.19 -12.40 -5.61
C GLN A 76 37.88 -12.49 -4.83
N ALA A 77 37.97 -12.66 -3.50
CA ALA A 77 36.81 -12.82 -2.61
C ALA A 77 36.21 -11.47 -2.16
N GLU A 78 37.04 -10.41 -2.09
CA GLU A 78 36.60 -9.12 -1.59
C GLU A 78 35.67 -8.42 -2.58
N PRO A 79 34.49 -7.96 -2.16
CA PRO A 79 33.58 -7.23 -3.03
C PRO A 79 34.10 -5.84 -3.38
N ALA A 80 33.92 -5.42 -4.63
CA ALA A 80 34.27 -4.07 -5.07
C ALA A 80 33.64 -2.99 -4.18
N VAL A 81 34.33 -1.86 -4.03
CA VAL A 81 33.73 -0.69 -3.36
C VAL A 81 32.66 -0.12 -4.27
N ALA A 82 31.42 -0.28 -3.88
CA ALA A 82 30.29 0.24 -4.65
C ALA A 82 30.28 1.78 -4.59
N GLU A 83 30.02 2.41 -5.74
CA GLU A 83 29.70 3.82 -5.83
C GLU A 83 28.25 4.09 -5.41
N ASP A 84 27.88 5.38 -5.31
CA ASP A 84 26.50 5.75 -4.97
C ASP A 84 25.52 5.14 -6.01
N GLY A 85 24.48 4.50 -5.49
CA GLY A 85 23.48 3.81 -6.32
C GLY A 85 23.90 2.41 -6.79
N GLN A 86 25.15 1.97 -6.59
CA GLN A 86 25.62 0.63 -6.95
C GLN A 86 25.57 -0.33 -5.76
N VAL A 87 25.27 -1.60 -6.03
CA VAL A 87 25.30 -2.69 -5.05
C VAL A 87 26.00 -3.88 -5.65
N SER A 88 27.05 -4.37 -4.97
CA SER A 88 27.74 -5.59 -5.38
C SER A 88 26.87 -6.82 -5.06
N LEU A 89 26.71 -7.70 -6.05
CA LEU A 89 26.07 -9.02 -5.90
C LEU A 89 27.14 -10.14 -5.79
N HIS A 90 28.41 -9.76 -5.72
CA HIS A 90 29.52 -10.71 -5.63
C HIS A 90 29.40 -11.56 -4.35
N GLY A 91 29.69 -12.85 -4.46
CA GLY A 91 29.58 -13.81 -3.34
C GLY A 91 28.18 -14.36 -3.07
N LEU A 92 27.14 -13.85 -3.76
CA LEU A 92 25.81 -14.46 -3.72
C LEU A 92 25.75 -15.69 -4.64
N ALA A 93 25.08 -16.74 -4.21
CA ALA A 93 24.77 -17.88 -5.08
C ALA A 93 23.92 -17.44 -6.29
N PRO A 94 24.07 -18.06 -7.47
CA PRO A 94 23.37 -17.62 -8.70
C PRO A 94 21.85 -17.53 -8.54
N LEU A 95 21.21 -18.48 -7.85
CA LEU A 95 19.79 -18.45 -7.57
C LEU A 95 19.40 -17.25 -6.68
N VAL A 96 20.21 -16.96 -5.67
CA VAL A 96 19.97 -15.81 -4.77
C VAL A 96 20.06 -14.50 -5.53
N VAL A 97 20.99 -14.36 -6.47
CA VAL A 97 21.08 -13.18 -7.35
C VAL A 97 19.77 -12.97 -8.11
N VAL A 98 19.25 -14.01 -8.77
CA VAL A 98 17.99 -13.94 -9.51
C VAL A 98 16.83 -13.58 -8.58
N GLN A 99 16.74 -14.20 -7.42
CA GLN A 99 15.69 -13.95 -6.42
C GLN A 99 15.73 -12.53 -5.87
N VAL A 100 16.92 -11.99 -5.59
CA VAL A 100 17.10 -10.60 -5.13
C VAL A 100 16.69 -9.62 -6.22
N LEU A 101 17.17 -9.78 -7.45
CA LEU A 101 16.81 -8.92 -8.58
C LEU A 101 15.31 -8.95 -8.86
N PHE A 102 14.70 -10.14 -8.89
CA PHE A 102 13.25 -10.28 -9.04
C PHE A 102 12.48 -9.58 -7.91
N GLY A 103 12.89 -9.79 -6.66
CA GLY A 103 12.24 -9.15 -5.50
C GLY A 103 12.36 -7.63 -5.53
N ILE A 104 13.51 -7.07 -5.94
CA ILE A 104 13.72 -5.63 -6.16
C ILE A 104 12.77 -5.12 -7.25
N TRP A 105 12.74 -5.78 -8.39
CA TRP A 105 11.87 -5.41 -9.51
C TRP A 105 10.39 -5.38 -9.11
N GLN A 106 9.89 -6.41 -8.42
CA GLN A 106 8.52 -6.44 -7.93
C GLN A 106 8.23 -5.32 -6.94
N ARG A 107 9.18 -5.06 -6.04
CA ARG A 107 9.03 -4.05 -5.00
C ARG A 107 9.02 -2.63 -5.58
N THR A 108 9.87 -2.34 -6.56
CA THR A 108 9.92 -1.03 -7.23
C THR A 108 8.69 -0.79 -8.09
N ARG A 109 8.19 -1.79 -8.81
CA ARG A 109 6.89 -1.72 -9.51
C ARG A 109 5.74 -1.39 -8.55
N GLY A 110 5.79 -1.89 -7.32
CA GLY A 110 4.86 -1.51 -6.24
C GLY A 110 5.07 -0.08 -5.71
N GLY A 111 6.05 0.68 -6.23
CA GLY A 111 6.40 2.04 -5.80
C GLY A 111 7.04 2.09 -4.42
N ALA A 112 7.60 0.97 -3.93
CA ALA A 112 8.35 0.97 -2.69
C ALA A 112 9.79 1.46 -2.94
N LYS A 113 10.23 2.42 -2.14
CA LYS A 113 11.60 2.92 -2.17
C LYS A 113 12.55 1.88 -1.54
N ILE A 114 13.67 1.62 -2.20
CA ILE A 114 14.77 0.80 -1.68
C ILE A 114 15.98 1.72 -1.63
N THR A 115 16.70 1.71 -0.51
CA THR A 115 17.97 2.42 -0.40
C THR A 115 19.10 1.46 -0.76
N ASP A 116 20.12 1.96 -1.43
CA ASP A 116 21.32 1.19 -1.76
C ASP A 116 22.02 0.68 -0.51
N THR A 117 22.05 1.49 0.55
CA THR A 117 22.62 1.12 1.85
C THR A 117 21.93 -0.11 2.45
N ASP A 118 20.59 -0.12 2.51
CA ASP A 118 19.84 -1.28 3.04
C ASP A 118 20.07 -2.53 2.18
N LEU A 119 20.15 -2.35 0.85
CA LEU A 119 20.36 -3.45 -0.08
C LEU A 119 21.79 -4.01 0.03
N ARG A 120 22.81 -3.15 0.17
CA ARG A 120 24.21 -3.58 0.41
C ARG A 120 24.32 -4.40 1.69
N VAL A 121 23.64 -3.98 2.77
CA VAL A 121 23.65 -4.74 4.04
C VAL A 121 22.90 -6.05 3.87
N ALA A 122 21.74 -6.06 3.18
CA ALA A 122 20.99 -7.28 2.92
C ALA A 122 21.83 -8.30 2.11
N CYS A 123 22.52 -7.88 1.03
CA CYS A 123 23.38 -8.76 0.25
C CYS A 123 24.54 -9.33 1.09
N ARG A 124 25.20 -8.49 1.90
CA ARG A 124 26.25 -8.98 2.81
C ARG A 124 25.75 -10.01 3.82
N GLU A 125 24.54 -9.83 4.35
CA GLU A 125 23.95 -10.81 5.26
C GLU A 125 23.63 -12.14 4.56
N LEU A 126 23.16 -12.12 3.31
CA LEU A 126 22.95 -13.32 2.52
C LEU A 126 24.26 -14.07 2.24
N VAL A 127 25.33 -13.35 1.90
CA VAL A 127 26.68 -13.94 1.74
C VAL A 127 27.18 -14.51 3.07
N ARG A 128 27.08 -13.77 4.18
CA ARG A 128 27.52 -14.21 5.51
C ARG A 128 26.81 -15.50 5.97
N GLN A 129 25.53 -15.66 5.63
CA GLN A 129 24.76 -16.86 5.95
C GLN A 129 24.95 -17.99 4.92
N GLN A 130 25.74 -17.75 3.85
CA GLN A 130 26.04 -18.74 2.80
C GLN A 130 24.80 -19.41 2.22
N VAL A 131 23.69 -18.67 2.09
CA VAL A 131 22.42 -19.23 1.62
C VAL A 131 22.48 -19.53 0.13
N THR A 132 21.87 -20.64 -0.28
CA THR A 132 21.71 -21.02 -1.69
C THR A 132 20.37 -20.57 -2.27
N SER A 133 19.40 -20.26 -1.39
CA SER A 133 18.12 -19.61 -1.70
C SER A 133 17.82 -18.53 -0.67
N ILE A 134 17.16 -17.45 -1.08
CA ILE A 134 16.76 -16.36 -0.17
C ILE A 134 15.84 -16.86 0.97
N GLU A 135 15.13 -17.96 0.77
CA GLU A 135 14.25 -18.56 1.78
C GLU A 135 15.03 -19.08 3.00
N GLU A 136 16.25 -19.57 2.81
CA GLU A 136 17.11 -20.12 3.85
C GLU A 136 17.66 -19.02 4.79
N CYS A 137 17.63 -17.74 4.35
CA CYS A 137 18.13 -16.65 5.16
C CYS A 137 17.32 -16.51 6.46
N ASP A 138 17.97 -16.63 7.61
CA ASP A 138 17.34 -16.32 8.90
C ASP A 138 17.31 -14.81 9.13
N SER A 139 16.19 -14.19 8.78
CA SER A 139 16.00 -12.76 8.99
C SER A 139 15.93 -12.36 10.47
N GLY A 140 15.72 -13.29 11.39
CA GLY A 140 15.74 -13.06 12.83
C GLY A 140 17.14 -12.68 13.33
N ARG A 141 18.19 -13.28 12.73
CA ARG A 141 19.61 -13.01 13.04
C ARG A 141 20.13 -11.70 12.44
N VAL A 142 19.36 -11.07 11.53
CA VAL A 142 19.81 -9.85 10.85
C VAL A 142 19.60 -8.63 11.74
N ARG A 143 20.66 -7.84 11.94
CA ARG A 143 20.56 -6.58 12.67
C ARG A 143 19.93 -5.48 11.82
N GLY A 144 19.07 -4.69 12.43
CA GLY A 144 18.38 -3.56 11.78
C GLY A 144 17.01 -3.91 11.23
N LYS A 145 15.98 -3.21 11.75
CA LYS A 145 14.56 -3.38 11.33
C LYS A 145 14.33 -3.13 9.82
N PRO A 146 14.97 -2.10 9.17
CA PRO A 146 14.80 -1.87 7.74
C PRO A 146 15.29 -3.06 6.90
N ILE A 147 16.47 -3.62 7.20
CA ILE A 147 17.06 -4.74 6.48
C ILE A 147 16.21 -6.00 6.61
N ARG A 148 15.77 -6.32 7.85
CA ARG A 148 14.82 -7.44 8.07
C ARG A 148 13.54 -7.29 7.26
N LYS A 149 12.96 -6.07 7.22
CA LYS A 149 11.77 -5.79 6.41
C LYS A 149 12.04 -5.95 4.92
N LEU A 150 13.21 -5.53 4.43
CA LEU A 150 13.60 -5.69 3.04
C LEU A 150 13.71 -7.18 2.69
N LEU A 151 14.50 -7.97 3.42
CA LEU A 151 14.66 -9.40 3.20
C LEU A 151 13.33 -10.17 3.23
N ASN A 152 12.49 -9.90 4.23
CA ASN A 152 11.17 -10.53 4.31
C ASN A 152 10.25 -10.13 3.14
N ALA A 153 10.37 -8.91 2.62
CA ALA A 153 9.63 -8.49 1.45
C ALA A 153 10.13 -9.18 0.18
N LEU A 154 11.46 -9.34 0.00
CA LEU A 154 12.05 -10.07 -1.12
C LEU A 154 11.59 -11.54 -1.10
N LYS A 155 11.70 -12.23 0.05
CA LYS A 155 11.18 -13.59 0.24
C LYS A 155 9.69 -13.69 -0.13
N CYS A 156 8.88 -12.76 0.35
CA CYS A 156 7.45 -12.75 0.07
C CYS A 156 7.16 -12.66 -1.44
N HIS A 157 7.92 -11.84 -2.19
CA HIS A 157 7.78 -11.74 -3.64
C HIS A 157 8.18 -13.03 -4.36
N VAL A 158 9.27 -13.68 -3.93
CA VAL A 158 9.72 -14.96 -4.47
C VAL A 158 8.69 -16.06 -4.21
N ARG A 159 8.21 -16.18 -2.97
CA ARG A 159 7.15 -17.14 -2.63
C ARG A 159 5.90 -16.97 -3.48
N ARG A 160 5.46 -15.72 -3.70
CA ARG A 160 4.29 -15.42 -4.54
C ARG A 160 4.49 -15.82 -5.99
N ALA A 161 5.70 -15.67 -6.51
CA ALA A 161 6.01 -16.07 -7.88
C ALA A 161 6.01 -17.60 -8.08
N LEU A 162 6.32 -18.34 -7.03
CA LEU A 162 6.37 -19.81 -7.03
C LEU A 162 5.07 -20.45 -6.54
N ALA A 163 4.18 -19.67 -5.91
CA ALA A 163 2.90 -20.19 -5.40
C ALA A 163 1.88 -20.32 -6.53
N ASP A 164 1.18 -21.45 -6.53
CA ASP A 164 0.00 -21.65 -7.36
C ASP A 164 -1.29 -21.50 -6.52
N PRO A 165 -2.42 -21.15 -7.16
CA PRO A 165 -3.70 -20.99 -6.46
C PRO A 165 -4.16 -22.25 -5.72
N ALA A 166 -3.87 -23.45 -6.22
CA ALA A 166 -4.33 -24.69 -5.60
C ALA A 166 -3.60 -24.96 -4.28
N SER A 167 -2.29 -24.79 -4.25
CA SER A 167 -1.49 -24.89 -3.02
C SER A 167 -1.86 -23.82 -1.99
N GLU A 168 -2.20 -22.61 -2.45
CA GLU A 168 -2.62 -21.54 -1.57
C GLU A 168 -4.00 -21.81 -0.94
N GLN A 169 -4.93 -22.40 -1.71
CA GLN A 169 -6.27 -22.78 -1.22
C GLN A 169 -6.24 -23.83 -0.10
N ALA A 170 -5.23 -24.68 -0.05
CA ALA A 170 -5.07 -25.67 1.01
C ALA A 170 -4.82 -25.02 2.39
N LYS A 171 -4.23 -23.82 2.44
CA LYS A 171 -3.90 -23.11 3.68
C LYS A 171 -5.14 -22.52 4.35
N ASP A 172 -5.07 -22.29 5.66
CA ASP A 172 -6.12 -21.58 6.41
C ASP A 172 -5.95 -20.05 6.40
N THR A 173 -4.85 -19.56 5.85
CA THR A 173 -4.63 -18.12 5.56
C THR A 173 -4.05 -18.00 4.15
N TRP A 174 -4.80 -17.33 3.27
CA TRP A 174 -4.41 -17.11 1.88
C TRP A 174 -3.66 -15.81 1.69
N ASP A 175 -2.61 -15.82 0.90
CA ASP A 175 -1.94 -14.63 0.41
C ASP A 175 -2.65 -14.19 -0.88
N LEU A 176 -3.57 -13.23 -0.76
CA LEU A 176 -4.48 -12.82 -1.83
C LEU A 176 -3.80 -12.34 -3.14
N PRO A 177 -2.56 -11.79 -3.14
CA PRO A 177 -1.83 -11.54 -4.38
C PRO A 177 -1.65 -12.76 -5.30
N VAL A 178 -1.65 -13.98 -4.78
CA VAL A 178 -1.65 -15.21 -5.59
C VAL A 178 -2.92 -15.30 -6.46
N PHE A 179 -4.03 -14.71 -5.99
CA PHE A 179 -5.31 -14.62 -6.69
C PHE A 179 -5.54 -13.27 -7.39
N GLY A 180 -4.52 -12.42 -7.50
CA GLY A 180 -4.62 -11.10 -8.13
C GLY A 180 -5.24 -10.00 -7.26
N HIS A 181 -5.41 -10.22 -5.95
CA HIS A 181 -5.99 -9.25 -5.01
C HIS A 181 -4.98 -8.82 -3.94
N PRO A 182 -5.06 -7.60 -3.39
CA PRO A 182 -4.20 -7.18 -2.27
C PRO A 182 -4.66 -7.79 -0.95
N GLY A 183 -3.69 -8.05 -0.04
CA GLY A 183 -3.96 -8.42 1.35
C GLY A 183 -3.92 -9.93 1.62
N ARG A 184 -4.59 -10.33 2.69
CA ARG A 184 -4.71 -11.72 3.15
C ARG A 184 -6.14 -12.04 3.49
N LEU A 185 -6.53 -13.30 3.34
CA LEU A 185 -7.82 -13.83 3.75
C LEU A 185 -7.61 -14.99 4.72
N THR A 186 -8.14 -14.90 5.93
CA THR A 186 -7.96 -15.93 6.95
C THR A 186 -9.28 -16.63 7.30
N PHE A 187 -9.21 -17.95 7.45
CA PHE A 187 -10.32 -18.82 7.79
C PHE A 187 -10.16 -19.45 9.20
N THR A 188 -9.10 -19.09 9.93
CA THR A 188 -8.76 -19.69 11.24
C THR A 188 -9.83 -19.47 12.32
N GLY A 189 -10.67 -18.44 12.16
CA GLY A 189 -11.81 -18.19 13.05
C GLY A 189 -13.00 -19.14 12.86
N ILE A 190 -12.97 -20.00 11.84
CA ILE A 190 -14.03 -20.99 11.56
C ILE A 190 -13.52 -22.36 12.03
N THR A 191 -14.05 -22.86 13.13
CA THR A 191 -13.56 -24.11 13.77
C THR A 191 -14.11 -25.37 13.11
N GLN A 192 -15.40 -25.36 12.72
CA GLN A 192 -16.02 -26.51 12.05
C GLN A 192 -15.37 -26.74 10.68
N GLN A 193 -14.86 -27.96 10.46
CA GLN A 193 -14.14 -28.29 9.23
C GLN A 193 -15.01 -28.12 7.99
N TRP A 194 -16.27 -28.60 8.03
CA TRP A 194 -17.20 -28.50 6.92
C TRP A 194 -17.48 -27.04 6.53
N LEU A 195 -17.66 -26.15 7.53
CA LEU A 195 -17.97 -24.75 7.32
C LEU A 195 -16.74 -23.99 6.79
N ARG A 196 -15.54 -24.31 7.33
CA ARG A 196 -14.28 -23.70 6.88
C ARG A 196 -13.97 -24.10 5.43
N GLN A 197 -14.09 -25.37 5.08
CA GLN A 197 -13.87 -25.83 3.72
C GLN A 197 -14.96 -25.29 2.77
N GLY A 198 -16.20 -25.24 3.21
CA GLY A 198 -17.30 -24.63 2.47
C GLY A 198 -17.04 -23.14 2.20
N ALA A 199 -16.53 -22.39 3.20
CA ALA A 199 -16.16 -21.00 3.06
C ALA A 199 -14.99 -20.80 2.07
N LYS A 200 -13.97 -21.68 2.11
CA LYS A 200 -12.85 -21.66 1.16
C LYS A 200 -13.33 -21.88 -0.28
N ARG A 201 -14.16 -22.90 -0.52
CA ARG A 201 -14.74 -23.18 -1.85
C ARG A 201 -15.57 -22.01 -2.35
N TRP A 202 -16.43 -21.47 -1.49
CA TRP A 202 -17.22 -20.29 -1.83
C TRP A 202 -16.32 -19.08 -2.17
N ALA A 203 -15.25 -18.83 -1.39
CA ALA A 203 -14.34 -17.72 -1.62
C ALA A 203 -13.60 -17.84 -2.96
N CYS A 204 -13.22 -19.06 -3.39
CA CYS A 204 -12.64 -19.30 -4.71
C CYS A 204 -13.57 -18.88 -5.85
N GLU A 205 -14.88 -19.08 -5.69
CA GLU A 205 -15.89 -18.69 -6.67
C GLU A 205 -16.20 -17.18 -6.66
N ASP A 206 -16.12 -16.57 -5.46
CA ASP A 206 -16.52 -15.17 -5.27
C ASP A 206 -15.38 -14.18 -5.59
N LEU A 207 -14.12 -14.53 -5.25
CA LEU A 207 -12.95 -13.66 -5.45
C LEU A 207 -12.79 -13.15 -6.89
N PRO A 208 -12.90 -13.99 -7.96
CA PRO A 208 -12.73 -13.53 -9.34
C PRO A 208 -13.77 -12.50 -9.79
N ARG A 209 -14.93 -12.44 -9.11
CA ARG A 209 -16.01 -11.50 -9.42
C ARG A 209 -15.71 -10.09 -8.93
N HIS A 210 -14.68 -9.92 -8.10
CA HIS A 210 -14.29 -8.65 -7.51
C HIS A 210 -13.05 -8.06 -8.19
N ARG A 211 -12.97 -6.73 -8.23
CA ARG A 211 -11.79 -5.98 -8.70
C ARG A 211 -11.27 -5.06 -7.59
N GLY A 212 -9.98 -4.83 -7.57
CA GLY A 212 -9.35 -3.89 -6.64
C GLY A 212 -9.59 -4.25 -5.17
N LYS A 213 -10.23 -3.36 -4.40
CA LYS A 213 -10.54 -3.56 -2.97
C LYS A 213 -11.68 -4.55 -2.70
N GLY A 214 -12.26 -5.18 -3.71
CA GLY A 214 -13.40 -6.09 -3.54
C GLY A 214 -13.14 -7.29 -2.64
N ALA A 215 -11.89 -7.72 -2.50
CA ALA A 215 -11.48 -8.75 -1.54
C ALA A 215 -11.84 -8.40 -0.08
N THR A 216 -11.95 -7.13 0.29
CA THR A 216 -12.41 -6.68 1.61
C THR A 216 -13.84 -7.13 1.89
N ASN A 217 -14.70 -7.17 0.86
CA ASN A 217 -16.07 -7.67 0.99
C ASN A 217 -16.11 -9.18 1.25
N VAL A 218 -15.20 -9.94 0.61
CA VAL A 218 -15.05 -11.38 0.87
C VAL A 218 -14.59 -11.60 2.31
N GLN A 219 -13.60 -10.86 2.77
CA GLN A 219 -13.10 -10.93 4.14
C GLN A 219 -14.19 -10.61 5.18
N ALA A 220 -15.01 -9.59 4.95
CA ALA A 220 -16.12 -9.26 5.84
C ALA A 220 -17.14 -10.40 5.95
N LYS A 221 -17.43 -11.10 4.84
CA LYS A 221 -18.33 -12.25 4.82
C LYS A 221 -17.72 -13.47 5.54
N ILE A 222 -16.42 -13.70 5.39
CA ILE A 222 -15.70 -14.75 6.16
C ILE A 222 -15.69 -14.44 7.64
N HIS A 223 -15.50 -13.18 8.06
CA HIS A 223 -15.64 -12.77 9.45
C HIS A 223 -17.06 -12.99 9.99
N ALA A 224 -18.09 -12.73 9.18
CA ALA A 224 -19.48 -13.03 9.57
C ALA A 224 -19.68 -14.54 9.82
N LEU A 225 -19.08 -15.37 8.99
CA LEU A 225 -19.12 -16.83 9.15
C LEU A 225 -18.34 -17.30 10.39
N ALA A 226 -17.23 -16.63 10.74
CA ALA A 226 -16.51 -16.89 11.97
C ALA A 226 -17.38 -16.61 13.22
N ARG A 227 -18.26 -15.58 13.18
CA ARG A 227 -19.25 -15.32 14.24
C ARG A 227 -20.31 -16.42 14.34
N LEU A 228 -20.75 -16.97 13.22
CA LEU A 228 -21.64 -18.12 13.20
C LEU A 228 -20.93 -19.36 13.78
N SER A 229 -19.70 -19.63 13.36
CA SER A 229 -18.86 -20.70 13.89
C SER A 229 -18.70 -20.62 15.41
N GLU A 230 -18.48 -19.42 15.93
CA GLU A 230 -18.41 -19.16 17.37
C GLU A 230 -19.72 -19.50 18.10
N SER A 231 -20.88 -19.22 17.49
CA SER A 231 -22.17 -19.61 18.05
C SER A 231 -22.37 -21.13 18.03
N LEU A 232 -21.99 -21.80 16.95
CA LEU A 232 -22.11 -23.26 16.81
C LEU A 232 -21.25 -24.03 17.82
N ARG A 233 -20.09 -23.49 18.23
CA ARG A 233 -19.24 -24.11 19.26
C ARG A 233 -19.92 -24.30 20.62
N ALA A 234 -20.94 -23.52 20.92
CA ALA A 234 -21.69 -23.64 22.17
C ALA A 234 -22.61 -24.89 22.20
N ARG A 235 -22.81 -25.57 21.07
CA ARG A 235 -23.58 -26.80 21.00
C ARG A 235 -22.80 -27.99 21.57
N PRO A 236 -23.47 -29.06 22.03
CA PRO A 236 -22.81 -30.27 22.50
C PRO A 236 -21.93 -30.95 21.42
N ASP A 237 -22.37 -30.89 20.15
CA ASP A 237 -21.63 -31.43 18.99
C ASP A 237 -20.66 -30.40 18.37
N HIS A 238 -20.45 -29.26 19.02
CA HIS A 238 -19.66 -28.13 18.55
C HIS A 238 -19.99 -27.67 17.12
N GLY A 239 -21.12 -28.14 16.56
CA GLY A 239 -21.56 -27.85 15.19
C GLY A 239 -20.76 -28.58 14.13
N ASP A 240 -20.04 -29.65 14.47
CA ASP A 240 -19.18 -30.38 13.54
C ASP A 240 -19.97 -31.29 12.58
N LEU A 241 -21.20 -31.66 12.93
CA LEU A 241 -22.08 -32.48 12.11
C LEU A 241 -23.11 -31.63 11.36
N PRO A 242 -22.93 -31.37 10.04
CA PRO A 242 -23.88 -30.55 9.27
C PRO A 242 -25.32 -31.07 9.33
N ALA A 243 -25.49 -32.40 9.27
CA ALA A 243 -26.81 -33.02 9.28
C ALA A 243 -27.59 -32.86 10.62
N ALA A 244 -26.88 -32.59 11.71
CA ALA A 244 -27.48 -32.36 13.04
C ALA A 244 -27.86 -30.88 13.25
N LEU A 245 -27.59 -30.00 12.30
CA LEU A 245 -27.96 -28.61 12.35
C LEU A 245 -29.40 -28.41 11.88
N GLY A 246 -30.00 -27.27 12.22
CA GLY A 246 -31.33 -26.90 11.79
C GLY A 246 -31.64 -25.46 12.18
N ARG A 247 -32.87 -25.05 12.03
CA ARG A 247 -33.36 -23.70 12.33
C ARG A 247 -32.95 -23.21 13.72
N ALA A 248 -32.99 -24.09 14.74
CA ALA A 248 -32.58 -23.75 16.11
C ALA A 248 -31.14 -23.26 16.20
N GLY A 249 -30.22 -23.75 15.35
CA GLY A 249 -28.83 -23.27 15.31
C GLY A 249 -28.72 -21.82 14.76
N ILE A 250 -29.58 -21.48 13.81
CA ILE A 250 -29.66 -20.10 13.28
C ILE A 250 -30.28 -19.17 14.32
N GLU A 251 -31.35 -19.59 15.00
CA GLU A 251 -32.00 -18.81 16.07
C GLU A 251 -31.03 -18.52 17.21
N ALA A 252 -30.28 -19.51 17.66
CA ALA A 252 -29.24 -19.30 18.67
C ALA A 252 -28.19 -18.27 18.24
N PHE A 253 -27.77 -18.31 17.00
CA PHE A 253 -26.85 -17.31 16.42
C PHE A 253 -27.47 -15.90 16.39
N LEU A 254 -28.70 -15.75 15.92
CA LEU A 254 -29.40 -14.46 15.85
C LEU A 254 -29.64 -13.86 17.25
N ASN A 255 -30.02 -14.71 18.21
CA ASN A 255 -30.20 -14.32 19.61
C ASN A 255 -28.88 -13.85 20.23
N ARG A 256 -27.77 -14.56 19.98
CA ARG A 256 -26.44 -14.13 20.41
C ARG A 256 -26.07 -12.76 19.84
N LEU A 257 -26.32 -12.51 18.55
CA LEU A 257 -26.08 -11.21 17.94
C LEU A 257 -27.00 -10.11 18.56
N GLY A 258 -28.25 -10.45 18.87
CA GLY A 258 -29.17 -9.56 19.58
C GLY A 258 -28.65 -9.17 20.96
N TYR A 259 -28.14 -10.14 21.71
CA TYR A 259 -27.52 -9.89 23.00
C TYR A 259 -26.28 -8.97 22.89
N LEU A 260 -25.39 -9.22 21.92
CA LEU A 260 -24.21 -8.37 21.71
C LEU A 260 -24.59 -6.94 21.32
N GLU A 261 -25.67 -6.76 20.56
CA GLU A 261 -26.23 -5.43 20.25
C GLU A 261 -26.76 -4.75 21.51
N SER A 262 -27.57 -5.44 22.31
CA SER A 262 -28.14 -4.89 23.55
C SER A 262 -27.08 -4.55 24.60
N ALA A 263 -25.98 -5.34 24.63
CA ALA A 263 -24.81 -5.08 25.46
C ALA A 263 -23.89 -3.97 24.92
N GLY A 264 -24.23 -3.33 23.79
CA GLY A 264 -23.42 -2.28 23.18
C GLY A 264 -22.09 -2.74 22.56
N THR A 265 -21.85 -4.06 22.48
CA THR A 265 -20.61 -4.63 21.92
C THR A 265 -20.55 -4.46 20.41
N ILE A 266 -21.70 -4.54 19.74
CA ILE A 266 -21.85 -4.30 18.31
C ILE A 266 -23.02 -3.33 18.05
N SER A 267 -22.92 -2.52 17.00
CA SER A 267 -24.04 -1.69 16.56
C SER A 267 -25.06 -2.51 15.77
N ARG A 268 -26.32 -2.03 15.68
CA ARG A 268 -27.36 -2.60 14.79
C ARG A 268 -26.90 -2.71 13.35
N TYR A 269 -26.17 -1.70 12.86
CA TYR A 269 -25.57 -1.75 11.52
C TYR A 269 -24.62 -2.94 11.38
N HIS A 270 -23.72 -3.15 12.36
CA HIS A 270 -22.76 -4.24 12.33
C HIS A 270 -23.44 -5.61 12.44
N ARG A 271 -24.47 -5.74 13.31
CA ARG A 271 -25.32 -6.95 13.34
C ARG A 271 -25.88 -7.29 11.96
N ASN A 272 -26.47 -6.30 11.28
CA ASN A 272 -27.02 -6.49 9.93
C ASN A 272 -25.95 -6.89 8.89
N VAL A 273 -24.75 -6.33 8.98
CA VAL A 273 -23.62 -6.73 8.12
C VAL A 273 -23.23 -8.18 8.37
N ILE A 274 -23.18 -8.63 9.62
CA ILE A 274 -22.86 -10.01 9.99
C ILE A 274 -23.94 -10.96 9.47
N CYS A 275 -25.24 -10.67 9.69
CA CYS A 275 -26.34 -11.51 9.23
C CYS A 275 -26.34 -11.65 7.69
N ARG A 276 -26.19 -10.53 6.96
CA ARG A 276 -26.12 -10.53 5.48
C ARG A 276 -24.90 -11.28 4.96
N GLY A 277 -23.74 -11.11 5.61
CA GLY A 277 -22.50 -11.81 5.25
C GLY A 277 -22.64 -13.32 5.42
N ALA A 278 -23.11 -13.79 6.57
CA ALA A 278 -23.33 -15.21 6.84
C ALA A 278 -24.37 -15.80 5.88
N ARG A 279 -25.52 -15.11 5.67
CA ARG A 279 -26.52 -15.49 4.69
C ARG A 279 -25.93 -15.71 3.28
N THR A 280 -25.10 -14.75 2.81
CA THR A 280 -24.51 -14.81 1.47
C THR A 280 -23.63 -16.05 1.32
N VAL A 281 -22.79 -16.36 2.32
CA VAL A 281 -21.91 -17.52 2.23
C VAL A 281 -22.67 -18.84 2.35
N LEU A 282 -23.63 -18.95 3.28
CA LEU A 282 -24.46 -20.16 3.43
C LEU A 282 -25.27 -20.44 2.17
N SER A 283 -25.88 -19.40 1.57
CA SER A 283 -26.58 -19.53 0.28
C SER A 283 -25.62 -19.93 -0.84
N GLY A 284 -24.41 -19.37 -0.86
CA GLY A 284 -23.37 -19.74 -1.81
C GLY A 284 -22.90 -21.19 -1.69
N ILE A 285 -22.67 -21.69 -0.46
CA ILE A 285 -22.31 -23.10 -0.18
C ILE A 285 -23.37 -24.04 -0.77
N ARG A 286 -24.67 -23.69 -0.65
CA ARG A 286 -25.77 -24.46 -1.27
C ARG A 286 -25.77 -24.34 -2.79
N ALA A 287 -25.62 -23.12 -3.32
CA ALA A 287 -25.67 -22.87 -4.76
C ALA A 287 -24.57 -23.60 -5.53
N ILE A 288 -23.38 -23.73 -4.97
CA ILE A 288 -22.27 -24.49 -5.55
C ILE A 288 -22.34 -26.00 -5.26
N GLY A 289 -23.45 -26.45 -4.64
CA GLY A 289 -23.77 -27.87 -4.47
C GLY A 289 -23.02 -28.60 -3.36
N LEU A 290 -22.37 -27.90 -2.41
CA LEU A 290 -21.60 -28.52 -1.33
C LEU A 290 -22.45 -29.24 -0.27
N THR A 291 -23.77 -29.11 -0.33
CA THR A 291 -24.74 -29.80 0.54
C THR A 291 -25.23 -31.14 -0.02
N ARG A 292 -24.84 -31.49 -1.25
CA ARG A 292 -25.21 -32.76 -1.90
C ARG A 292 -24.54 -33.97 -1.22
N PRO A 293 -25.09 -35.17 -1.38
CA PRO A 293 -24.45 -36.37 -0.87
C PRO A 293 -22.99 -36.48 -1.31
N GLY A 294 -22.10 -36.89 -0.38
CA GLY A 294 -20.66 -37.01 -0.62
C GLY A 294 -19.89 -35.69 -0.61
N GLN A 295 -20.54 -34.55 -0.46
CA GLN A 295 -19.87 -33.25 -0.35
C GLN A 295 -19.62 -32.84 1.10
N ILE A 296 -18.79 -31.80 1.30
CA ILE A 296 -18.25 -31.39 2.62
C ILE A 296 -19.35 -30.97 3.62
N ALA A 297 -20.48 -30.45 3.15
CA ALA A 297 -21.62 -30.03 3.96
C ALA A 297 -22.86 -30.92 3.70
N ALA A 298 -22.62 -32.20 3.35
CA ALA A 298 -23.68 -33.13 3.06
C ALA A 298 -24.69 -33.24 4.20
N GLY A 299 -25.97 -33.32 3.87
CA GLY A 299 -27.06 -33.43 4.84
C GLY A 299 -27.43 -32.15 5.58
N LEU A 300 -26.79 -31.01 5.27
CA LEU A 300 -27.14 -29.72 5.89
C LEU A 300 -28.63 -29.41 5.64
N PRO A 301 -29.48 -29.32 6.69
CA PRO A 301 -30.91 -29.14 6.55
C PRO A 301 -31.30 -27.85 5.80
N GLY A 302 -32.42 -27.91 5.09
CA GLY A 302 -32.91 -26.79 4.30
C GLY A 302 -33.25 -25.55 5.12
N ASP A 303 -33.65 -25.75 6.38
CA ASP A 303 -34.00 -24.70 7.32
C ASP A 303 -32.81 -24.04 8.06
N PHE A 304 -31.58 -24.58 7.89
CA PHE A 304 -30.37 -23.92 8.37
C PHE A 304 -30.00 -22.74 7.45
N VAL A 305 -30.86 -21.75 7.40
CA VAL A 305 -30.73 -20.54 6.56
C VAL A 305 -31.09 -19.29 7.33
N ILE A 306 -30.46 -18.17 6.95
CA ILE A 306 -30.83 -16.83 7.43
C ILE A 306 -31.74 -16.21 6.38
N GLY A 307 -33.01 -16.05 6.72
CA GLY A 307 -34.02 -15.45 5.86
C GLY A 307 -33.87 -13.92 5.76
N ALA A 308 -34.67 -13.30 4.91
CA ALA A 308 -34.74 -11.84 4.83
C ALA A 308 -35.32 -11.22 6.11
N THR A 309 -36.33 -11.89 6.68
CA THR A 309 -37.04 -11.51 7.91
C THR A 309 -36.20 -11.67 9.18
N ASP A 310 -35.18 -12.49 9.14
CA ASP A 310 -34.24 -12.67 10.28
C ASP A 310 -33.29 -11.47 10.45
N ILE A 311 -33.16 -10.65 9.42
CA ILE A 311 -32.28 -9.49 9.46
C ILE A 311 -33.09 -8.30 9.95
N PRO A 312 -32.75 -7.72 11.13
CA PRO A 312 -33.47 -6.58 11.66
C PRO A 312 -33.59 -5.46 10.60
N ALA A 313 -34.74 -4.79 10.58
CA ALA A 313 -34.87 -3.58 9.79
C ALA A 313 -33.69 -2.65 10.11
N GLY A 314 -33.10 -2.08 9.07
CA GLY A 314 -32.07 -1.07 9.25
C GLY A 314 -32.60 0.03 10.18
N PRO A 315 -31.72 0.79 10.85
CA PRO A 315 -32.18 1.99 11.53
C PRO A 315 -33.04 2.74 10.49
N VAL A 316 -34.25 3.11 10.89
CA VAL A 316 -35.01 4.10 10.13
C VAL A 316 -33.99 5.15 9.78
N ARG A 317 -33.84 5.47 8.50
CA ARG A 317 -32.98 6.59 8.10
C ARG A 317 -33.52 7.78 8.88
N GLY A 318 -32.96 7.99 10.08
CA GLY A 318 -33.09 9.25 10.77
C GLY A 318 -32.71 10.32 9.78
N GLU A 319 -33.22 11.51 9.99
CA GLU A 319 -32.87 12.68 9.19
C GLU A 319 -31.42 12.64 8.76
N PRO A 320 -31.08 13.05 7.56
CA PRO A 320 -29.75 12.94 7.02
C PRO A 320 -28.78 13.70 7.91
N SER A 321 -28.31 13.04 8.96
CA SER A 321 -27.36 13.59 9.97
C SER A 321 -25.97 13.88 9.38
N ARG A 322 -25.86 13.84 8.06
CA ARG A 322 -24.61 14.09 7.32
C ARG A 322 -24.64 15.40 6.55
N ASP A 323 -25.77 16.10 6.53
CA ASP A 323 -25.85 17.41 5.88
C ASP A 323 -25.19 18.43 6.79
N LEU A 324 -24.29 19.23 6.21
CA LEU A 324 -23.65 20.33 6.92
C LEU A 324 -24.61 21.53 6.86
N PRO A 325 -24.96 22.15 8.02
CA PRO A 325 -25.77 23.34 8.03
C PRO A 325 -25.14 24.47 7.16
N PRO A 326 -25.96 25.32 6.52
CA PRO A 326 -25.46 26.40 5.65
C PRO A 326 -24.46 27.32 6.33
N GLU A 327 -24.68 27.66 7.60
CA GLU A 327 -23.78 28.49 8.40
C GLU A 327 -22.41 27.81 8.62
N ILE A 328 -22.39 26.52 8.86
CA ILE A 328 -21.15 25.74 8.97
C ILE A 328 -20.43 25.73 7.62
N MET A 329 -21.17 25.53 6.53
CA MET A 329 -20.60 25.61 5.19
C MET A 329 -19.99 26.96 4.86
N THR A 330 -20.64 28.05 5.27
CA THR A 330 -20.10 29.40 5.10
C THR A 330 -18.75 29.55 5.77
N VAL A 331 -18.63 29.07 7.02
CA VAL A 331 -17.34 29.12 7.75
C VAL A 331 -16.28 28.24 7.07
N LEU A 332 -16.65 27.04 6.63
CA LEU A 332 -15.72 26.14 5.93
C LEU A 332 -15.22 26.77 4.62
N CYS A 333 -16.11 27.33 3.81
CA CYS A 333 -15.76 27.98 2.57
C CYS A 333 -14.86 29.21 2.78
N ALA A 334 -15.14 30.05 3.78
CA ALA A 334 -14.34 31.23 4.13
C ALA A 334 -12.91 30.85 4.58
N ASN A 335 -12.71 29.64 5.10
CA ASN A 335 -11.41 29.17 5.60
C ASN A 335 -10.70 28.18 4.68
N LEU A 336 -11.23 27.87 3.51
CA LEU A 336 -10.63 26.91 2.57
C LEU A 336 -9.19 27.26 2.18
N ASP A 337 -8.83 28.54 2.21
CA ASP A 337 -7.48 29.01 1.87
C ASP A 337 -6.42 28.54 2.85
N THR A 338 -6.81 28.21 4.07
CA THR A 338 -5.91 27.68 5.10
C THR A 338 -5.69 26.16 4.98
N LEU A 339 -6.50 25.47 4.17
CA LEU A 339 -6.40 24.00 4.00
C LEU A 339 -5.15 23.61 3.20
N GLN A 340 -4.28 22.84 3.84
CA GLN A 340 -3.02 22.36 3.28
C GLN A 340 -2.95 20.83 3.25
N PRO A 341 -2.23 20.25 2.27
CA PRO A 341 -1.54 20.90 1.13
C PRO A 341 -2.51 21.31 0.00
N PRO A 342 -2.04 22.06 -1.00
CA PRO A 342 -2.88 22.58 -2.09
C PRO A 342 -3.72 21.53 -2.82
N GLU A 343 -3.23 20.31 -2.93
CA GLU A 343 -3.96 19.19 -3.53
C GLU A 343 -5.21 18.79 -2.72
N VAL A 344 -5.13 18.88 -1.38
CA VAL A 344 -6.26 18.59 -0.49
C VAL A 344 -7.29 19.72 -0.57
N LYS A 345 -6.83 20.98 -0.62
CA LYS A 345 -7.69 22.13 -0.88
C LYS A 345 -8.44 21.98 -2.20
N ALA A 346 -7.75 21.68 -3.30
CA ALA A 346 -8.36 21.46 -4.60
C ALA A 346 -9.41 20.33 -4.55
N ALA A 347 -9.10 19.20 -3.86
CA ALA A 347 -10.05 18.11 -3.69
C ALA A 347 -11.32 18.54 -2.94
N ALA A 348 -11.18 19.33 -1.85
CA ALA A 348 -12.31 19.83 -1.09
C ALA A 348 -13.18 20.82 -1.91
N GLN A 349 -12.56 21.75 -2.64
CA GLN A 349 -13.27 22.70 -3.50
C GLN A 349 -14.07 21.99 -4.61
N ILE A 350 -13.45 21.00 -5.27
CA ILE A 350 -14.14 20.18 -6.28
C ILE A 350 -15.30 19.39 -5.64
N ALA A 351 -15.12 18.88 -4.41
CA ALA A 351 -16.16 18.12 -3.71
C ALA A 351 -17.36 19.02 -3.36
N ILE A 352 -17.11 20.23 -2.88
CA ILE A 352 -18.15 21.21 -2.51
C ILE A 352 -18.97 21.62 -3.74
N ASP A 353 -18.31 21.95 -4.85
CA ASP A 353 -18.99 22.41 -6.07
C ASP A 353 -19.75 21.28 -6.79
N THR A 354 -19.20 20.07 -6.78
CA THR A 354 -19.73 18.99 -7.61
C THR A 354 -20.60 17.95 -6.88
N GLY A 355 -20.54 17.89 -5.57
CA GLY A 355 -21.19 16.86 -4.75
C GLY A 355 -20.76 15.42 -5.09
N ARG A 356 -19.59 15.25 -5.72
CA ARG A 356 -19.09 13.92 -6.09
C ARG A 356 -18.47 13.22 -4.89
N ARG A 357 -18.43 11.87 -4.98
CA ARG A 357 -17.78 11.08 -3.93
C ARG A 357 -16.29 11.40 -3.89
N PRO A 358 -15.68 11.42 -2.71
CA PRO A 358 -14.23 11.60 -2.59
C PRO A 358 -13.42 10.66 -3.48
N GLU A 359 -13.83 9.40 -3.61
CA GLU A 359 -13.14 8.42 -4.46
C GLU A 359 -13.22 8.77 -5.95
N ASP A 360 -14.35 9.30 -6.42
CA ASP A 360 -14.52 9.73 -7.81
C ASP A 360 -13.61 10.93 -8.11
N ILE A 361 -13.45 11.86 -7.14
CA ILE A 361 -12.58 13.04 -7.24
C ILE A 361 -11.10 12.64 -7.21
N LEU A 362 -10.71 11.77 -6.29
CA LEU A 362 -9.33 11.29 -6.17
C LEU A 362 -8.87 10.50 -7.41
N GLY A 363 -9.82 9.85 -8.10
CA GLY A 363 -9.56 9.11 -9.33
C GLY A 363 -9.37 9.95 -10.58
N LEU A 364 -9.63 11.27 -10.54
CA LEU A 364 -9.60 12.15 -11.71
C LEU A 364 -8.27 12.07 -12.47
N PRO A 365 -8.28 11.87 -13.79
CA PRO A 365 -7.10 12.02 -14.63
C PRO A 365 -6.72 13.50 -14.73
N LEU A 366 -5.47 13.78 -15.09
CA LEU A 366 -5.02 15.16 -15.27
C LEU A 366 -5.87 15.91 -16.31
N GLY A 367 -6.28 15.24 -17.39
CA GLY A 367 -7.11 15.80 -18.47
C GLY A 367 -8.61 15.82 -18.19
N CYS A 368 -9.06 15.85 -16.92
CA CYS A 368 -10.47 15.79 -16.55
C CYS A 368 -11.30 17.04 -16.87
N LEU A 369 -10.68 18.17 -17.23
CA LEU A 369 -11.37 19.39 -17.60
C LEU A 369 -11.62 19.43 -19.11
N ALA A 370 -12.87 19.61 -19.50
CA ALA A 370 -13.30 19.78 -20.89
C ALA A 370 -14.16 21.05 -20.99
N ARG A 371 -14.56 21.39 -22.20
CA ARG A 371 -15.58 22.41 -22.48
C ARG A 371 -16.75 21.78 -23.23
N ASP A 372 -17.94 22.29 -23.04
CA ASP A 372 -19.09 21.92 -23.86
C ASP A 372 -19.14 22.72 -25.17
N LYS A 373 -20.21 22.55 -25.92
CA LYS A 373 -20.42 23.27 -27.19
C LYS A 373 -20.57 24.78 -27.04
N ASP A 374 -20.97 25.24 -25.85
CA ASP A 374 -21.18 26.64 -25.52
C ASP A 374 -19.95 27.25 -24.83
N GLY A 375 -18.84 26.46 -24.71
CA GLY A 375 -17.60 26.88 -24.09
C GLY A 375 -17.59 26.80 -22.56
N ALA A 376 -18.69 26.35 -21.93
CA ALA A 376 -18.76 26.19 -20.48
C ALA A 376 -17.90 25.03 -19.98
N ALA A 377 -17.39 25.21 -18.77
CA ALA A 377 -16.48 24.22 -18.15
C ALA A 377 -17.22 22.93 -17.75
N VAL A 378 -16.64 21.80 -18.09
CA VAL A 378 -17.21 20.47 -17.82
C VAL A 378 -16.15 19.57 -17.19
N LEU A 379 -16.50 18.95 -16.06
CA LEU A 379 -15.70 17.91 -15.44
C LEU A 379 -16.03 16.56 -16.08
N VAL A 380 -15.01 15.86 -16.56
CA VAL A 380 -15.10 14.49 -17.05
C VAL A 380 -14.57 13.54 -15.98
N TYR A 381 -15.41 12.62 -15.50
CA TYR A 381 -15.07 11.74 -14.41
C TYR A 381 -15.70 10.33 -14.58
N ASP A 382 -15.13 9.36 -13.88
CA ASP A 382 -15.64 8.01 -13.81
C ASP A 382 -16.42 7.81 -12.50
N ASN A 383 -17.70 7.38 -12.61
CA ASN A 383 -18.47 6.96 -11.46
C ASN A 383 -18.26 5.46 -11.24
N ALA A 384 -17.19 5.12 -10.51
CA ALA A 384 -16.76 3.74 -10.29
C ALA A 384 -17.83 2.87 -9.63
N LYS A 385 -18.61 3.41 -8.69
CA LYS A 385 -19.67 2.68 -7.97
C LYS A 385 -20.85 2.30 -8.86
N ALA A 386 -21.14 3.10 -9.88
CA ALA A 386 -22.23 2.85 -10.82
C ALA A 386 -21.74 2.24 -12.15
N HIS A 387 -20.45 1.91 -12.26
CA HIS A 387 -19.80 1.40 -13.48
C HIS A 387 -20.04 2.28 -14.72
N ARG A 388 -20.09 3.61 -14.52
CA ARG A 388 -20.31 4.57 -15.61
C ARG A 388 -19.04 5.39 -15.82
N LEU A 389 -18.39 5.19 -16.96
CA LEU A 389 -17.17 5.87 -17.35
C LEU A 389 -17.46 7.15 -18.14
N GLY A 390 -16.54 8.13 -18.11
CA GLY A 390 -16.56 9.31 -18.94
C GLY A 390 -17.79 10.23 -18.72
N ARG A 391 -18.34 10.26 -17.50
CA ARG A 391 -19.47 11.14 -17.17
C ARG A 391 -19.06 12.59 -17.26
N ARG A 392 -19.93 13.39 -17.82
CA ARG A 392 -19.75 14.84 -17.99
C ARG A 392 -20.64 15.59 -17.00
N LEU A 393 -20.05 16.52 -16.26
CA LEU A 393 -20.76 17.35 -15.28
C LEU A 393 -20.38 18.82 -15.50
N PRO A 394 -21.35 19.71 -15.78
CA PRO A 394 -21.08 21.14 -15.76
C PRO A 394 -20.52 21.57 -14.40
N ILE A 395 -19.53 22.45 -14.41
CA ILE A 395 -18.90 22.99 -13.20
C ILE A 395 -18.77 24.51 -13.30
N SER A 396 -18.64 25.16 -12.15
CA SER A 396 -18.42 26.59 -12.08
C SER A 396 -17.06 26.99 -12.69
N GLN A 397 -16.94 28.22 -13.18
CA GLN A 397 -15.67 28.76 -13.67
C GLN A 397 -14.62 28.82 -12.54
N ALA A 398 -15.05 29.04 -11.30
CA ALA A 398 -14.17 29.02 -10.13
C ALA A 398 -13.52 27.65 -9.96
N THR A 399 -14.31 26.58 -10.03
CA THR A 399 -13.78 25.19 -9.94
C THR A 399 -12.91 24.86 -11.15
N ALA A 400 -13.25 25.31 -12.35
CA ALA A 400 -12.39 25.15 -13.53
C ALA A 400 -11.02 25.80 -13.33
N THR A 401 -10.97 26.98 -12.73
CA THR A 401 -9.72 27.69 -12.39
C THR A 401 -8.89 26.90 -11.39
N VAL A 402 -9.52 26.34 -10.35
CA VAL A 402 -8.85 25.46 -9.37
C VAL A 402 -8.23 24.24 -10.06
N ILE A 403 -8.99 23.58 -10.94
CA ILE A 403 -8.50 22.41 -11.70
C ILE A 403 -7.32 22.80 -12.58
N THR A 404 -7.41 23.92 -13.32
CA THR A 404 -6.33 24.41 -14.18
C THR A 404 -5.06 24.71 -13.39
N GLY A 405 -5.18 25.38 -12.26
CA GLY A 405 -4.05 25.64 -11.36
C GLY A 405 -3.42 24.36 -10.82
N GLN A 406 -4.24 23.36 -10.49
CA GLN A 406 -3.76 22.07 -10.05
C GLN A 406 -3.08 21.29 -11.19
N GLN A 407 -3.61 21.34 -12.40
CA GLN A 407 -2.97 20.75 -13.58
C GLN A 407 -1.58 21.34 -13.83
N ALA A 408 -1.42 22.64 -13.70
CA ALA A 408 -0.13 23.32 -13.85
C ALA A 408 0.88 22.83 -12.80
N ARG A 409 0.48 22.75 -11.52
CA ARG A 409 1.33 22.23 -10.44
C ARG A 409 1.77 20.79 -10.69
N VAL A 410 0.86 19.92 -11.13
CA VAL A 410 1.17 18.52 -11.41
C VAL A 410 2.14 18.38 -12.58
N ARG A 411 1.95 19.12 -13.67
CA ARG A 411 2.88 19.14 -14.81
C ARG A 411 4.27 19.61 -14.41
N ALA A 412 4.36 20.67 -13.62
CA ALA A 412 5.64 21.18 -13.12
C ALA A 412 6.35 20.15 -12.22
N ARG A 413 5.60 19.40 -11.43
CA ARG A 413 6.16 18.37 -10.52
C ARG A 413 6.60 17.08 -11.23
N PHE A 414 5.95 16.73 -12.35
CA PHE A 414 6.19 15.47 -13.07
C PHE A 414 6.42 15.72 -14.57
N PRO A 415 7.45 16.48 -14.95
CA PRO A 415 7.66 16.90 -16.34
C PRO A 415 7.97 15.72 -17.29
N GLY A 416 8.52 14.61 -16.78
CA GLY A 416 8.87 13.44 -17.57
C GLY A 416 7.75 12.41 -17.75
N THR A 417 6.56 12.62 -17.16
CA THR A 417 5.44 11.69 -17.29
C THR A 417 4.42 12.18 -18.31
N PRO A 418 3.98 11.34 -19.26
CA PRO A 418 2.96 11.73 -20.22
C PRO A 418 1.68 12.23 -19.51
N PRO A 419 1.08 13.36 -19.94
CA PRO A 419 -0.09 13.95 -19.28
C PRO A 419 -1.30 12.99 -19.18
N ALA A 420 -1.46 12.08 -20.13
CA ALA A 420 -2.54 11.08 -20.13
C ALA A 420 -2.44 10.07 -18.98
N GLU A 421 -1.25 9.86 -18.42
CA GLU A 421 -1.00 8.91 -17.33
C GLU A 421 -1.05 9.56 -15.96
N LEU A 422 -1.00 10.89 -15.90
CA LEU A 422 -1.00 11.66 -14.66
C LEU A 422 -2.39 11.71 -14.02
N LYS A 423 -2.40 11.72 -12.68
CA LYS A 423 -3.60 12.02 -11.89
C LYS A 423 -3.66 13.51 -11.54
N LEU A 424 -4.87 14.07 -11.49
CA LEU A 424 -5.07 15.47 -11.05
C LEU A 424 -4.59 15.68 -9.61
N LEU A 425 -4.84 14.67 -8.75
CA LEU A 425 -4.52 14.70 -7.32
C LEU A 425 -3.56 13.54 -6.99
N PRO A 426 -2.28 13.65 -7.38
CA PRO A 426 -1.31 12.57 -7.20
C PRO A 426 -0.92 12.40 -5.72
N ALA A 427 -0.66 11.16 -5.32
CA ALA A 427 -0.14 10.87 -3.98
C ALA A 427 1.21 11.58 -3.75
N ALA A 428 1.40 12.13 -2.54
CA ALA A 428 2.62 12.88 -2.19
C ALA A 428 3.84 11.96 -1.97
N ARG A 429 3.61 10.69 -1.59
CA ARG A 429 4.67 9.73 -1.25
C ARG A 429 4.57 8.49 -2.12
N ARG A 430 5.72 7.83 -2.40
CA ARG A 430 5.81 6.58 -3.19
C ARG A 430 5.13 6.69 -4.56
N ASN A 431 5.28 7.83 -5.20
CA ASN A 431 4.66 8.17 -6.48
C ASN A 431 5.63 9.04 -7.29
N PRO A 432 6.75 8.47 -7.77
CA PRO A 432 7.79 9.22 -8.47
C PRO A 432 7.32 9.76 -9.83
N ASP A 433 6.30 9.15 -10.40
CA ASP A 433 5.79 9.38 -11.75
C ASP A 433 4.40 10.06 -11.79
N GLY A 434 3.79 10.40 -10.66
CA GLY A 434 2.48 11.06 -10.61
C GLY A 434 1.27 10.20 -11.00
N ARG A 435 1.45 8.92 -11.28
CA ARG A 435 0.40 8.00 -11.76
C ARG A 435 -0.53 7.51 -10.67
N LYS A 436 -0.10 7.52 -9.41
CA LYS A 436 -0.92 7.06 -8.27
C LYS A 436 -1.75 8.20 -7.71
N PRO A 437 -3.06 8.02 -7.53
CA PRO A 437 -3.91 9.04 -6.91
C PRO A 437 -3.62 9.14 -5.40
N MET A 438 -3.95 10.29 -4.81
CA MET A 438 -4.02 10.47 -3.36
C MET A 438 -4.98 9.46 -2.76
N THR A 439 -4.66 8.93 -1.57
CA THR A 439 -5.53 8.00 -0.86
C THR A 439 -6.63 8.75 -0.09
N ILE A 440 -7.76 8.07 0.13
CA ILE A 440 -8.85 8.62 0.95
C ILE A 440 -8.39 8.93 2.38
N ASP A 441 -7.57 8.06 2.98
CA ASP A 441 -7.03 8.25 4.33
C ASP A 441 -6.18 9.54 4.43
N MET A 442 -5.44 9.87 3.35
CA MET A 442 -4.66 11.11 3.32
C MET A 442 -5.58 12.33 3.22
N LEU A 443 -6.59 12.28 2.35
CA LEU A 443 -7.57 13.35 2.22
C LEU A 443 -8.29 13.57 3.55
N GLU A 444 -8.89 12.53 4.12
CA GLU A 444 -9.63 12.57 5.39
C GLU A 444 -8.74 13.04 6.54
N GLY A 445 -7.53 12.50 6.66
CA GLY A 445 -6.63 12.86 7.75
C GLY A 445 -6.15 14.32 7.69
N ARG A 446 -5.92 14.88 6.48
CA ARG A 446 -5.56 16.30 6.32
C ARG A 446 -6.76 17.22 6.52
N HIS A 447 -7.90 16.83 5.96
CA HIS A 447 -9.14 17.55 6.11
C HIS A 447 -9.59 17.62 7.58
N ARG A 448 -9.51 16.50 8.32
CA ARG A 448 -9.81 16.45 9.76
C ARG A 448 -8.94 17.43 10.55
N LYS A 449 -7.61 17.38 10.34
CA LYS A 449 -6.70 18.29 11.03
C LYS A 449 -7.01 19.76 10.77
N TRP A 450 -7.43 20.09 9.57
CA TRP A 450 -7.86 21.43 9.22
C TRP A 450 -9.17 21.80 9.90
N ALA A 451 -10.19 20.92 9.87
CA ALA A 451 -11.46 21.17 10.53
C ALA A 451 -11.29 21.37 12.04
N ASP A 452 -10.40 20.61 12.69
CA ASP A 452 -10.09 20.75 14.12
C ASP A 452 -9.39 22.08 14.46
N GLN A 453 -8.72 22.72 13.48
CA GLN A 453 -8.06 24.02 13.64
C GLN A 453 -9.03 25.21 13.56
N LEU A 454 -10.26 25.02 13.05
CA LEU A 454 -11.25 26.09 12.92
C LEU A 454 -11.88 26.49 14.26
N GLY A 455 -11.58 25.74 15.31
CA GLY A 455 -12.15 25.97 16.65
C GLY A 455 -13.60 25.51 16.77
N PRO A 456 -14.29 25.87 17.86
CA PRO A 456 -15.68 25.50 18.09
C PRO A 456 -16.60 26.21 17.08
N LEU A 457 -17.28 25.42 16.26
CA LEU A 457 -18.26 25.91 15.30
C LEU A 457 -19.67 25.87 15.95
N ARG A 458 -20.51 26.84 15.60
CA ARG A 458 -21.88 26.94 16.14
C ARG A 458 -22.89 27.03 15.02
N THR A 459 -24.01 26.36 15.22
CA THR A 459 -25.20 26.48 14.37
C THR A 459 -25.92 27.81 14.64
N ARG A 460 -26.87 28.17 13.80
CA ARG A 460 -27.58 29.45 13.87
C ARG A 460 -28.31 29.68 15.20
N ASP A 461 -28.72 28.60 15.87
CA ASP A 461 -29.36 28.61 17.18
C ASP A 461 -28.36 28.71 18.37
N GLY A 462 -27.06 28.81 18.07
CA GLY A 462 -25.98 28.90 19.04
C GLY A 462 -25.48 27.56 19.59
N THR A 463 -26.07 26.45 19.16
CA THR A 463 -25.64 25.10 19.57
C THR A 463 -24.26 24.79 18.95
N GLU A 464 -23.38 24.20 19.77
CA GLU A 464 -22.06 23.75 19.26
C GLU A 464 -22.21 22.59 18.30
N PHE A 465 -21.58 22.75 17.13
CA PHE A 465 -21.65 21.74 16.08
C PHE A 465 -20.55 20.68 16.27
N ASP A 466 -20.95 19.41 16.21
CA ASP A 466 -20.03 18.29 16.26
C ASP A 466 -19.10 18.28 15.02
N THR A 467 -17.89 18.78 15.18
CA THR A 467 -16.88 18.82 14.11
C THR A 467 -16.51 17.45 13.55
N ALA A 468 -16.78 16.35 14.28
CA ALA A 468 -16.61 14.98 13.78
C ALA A 468 -17.47 14.69 12.54
N LYS A 469 -18.56 15.43 12.34
CA LYS A 469 -19.43 15.34 11.15
C LYS A 469 -18.83 16.03 9.91
N ILE A 470 -17.82 16.89 10.07
CA ILE A 470 -17.15 17.60 8.99
C ILE A 470 -16.16 16.65 8.33
N VAL A 471 -16.64 15.91 7.35
CA VAL A 471 -15.85 14.95 6.56
C VAL A 471 -16.00 15.23 5.06
N PRO A 472 -15.01 14.92 4.21
CA PRO A 472 -15.10 15.18 2.76
C PRO A 472 -16.35 14.58 2.11
N TYR A 473 -16.88 13.49 2.66
CA TYR A 473 -18.10 12.87 2.17
C TYR A 473 -19.37 13.68 2.44
N ALA A 474 -19.38 14.54 3.46
CA ALA A 474 -20.54 15.37 3.84
C ALA A 474 -20.86 16.41 2.75
N TYR A 475 -19.87 16.90 2.00
CA TYR A 475 -20.06 17.85 0.90
C TYR A 475 -20.98 17.34 -0.20
N ARG A 476 -21.17 16.04 -0.30
CA ARG A 476 -22.07 15.44 -1.30
C ARG A 476 -23.53 15.79 -1.11
N HIS A 477 -23.93 16.08 0.10
CA HIS A 477 -25.34 16.31 0.45
C HIS A 477 -25.77 17.76 0.24
N ILE A 478 -24.84 18.67 -0.02
CA ILE A 478 -25.08 20.11 -0.17
C ILE A 478 -25.66 20.44 -1.55
N VAL A 479 -25.27 19.74 -2.59
CA VAL A 479 -25.67 20.01 -4.00
C VAL A 479 -27.06 19.45 -4.33
N SER A 480 -27.70 18.76 -3.39
CA SER A 480 -29.02 18.13 -3.58
C SER A 480 -30.18 18.94 -2.98
N ALA A 481 -29.89 20.17 -2.45
CA ALA A 481 -30.88 21.09 -1.88
C ALA A 481 -31.23 22.23 -2.86
#